data_0ec00fd9a851237e668d7397a8a49dab
#
_entry.id   0ec00fd9a851237e668d7397a8a49dab
#
_cell.length_a   1.000
_cell.length_b   1.000
_cell.length_c   1.000
_cell.angle_alpha   90.00
_cell.angle_beta   90.00
_cell.angle_gamma   90.00
#
_symmetry.space_group_name_H-M   'P 1'
#
loop_
_entity.id
_entity.type
_entity.pdbx_description
1 polymer ?
#
loop_
_entity_poly.entity_id
_entity_poly.type
_entity_poly.pdbx_seq_one_letter_code
_entity_poly.pdbx_strand_id
1 'polypeptide(L)'
;MASVELAGRHWKIGTIRALLYHKFCLDNQLNIIQVADLVLPDKDTTFEEYTTIELLSVSILIVISTFALDFIHSDRSIFKIVDLDEAWAFLNVAQGETLSNKLVRAGRAMNAGVYFVTQSSGDVSKESLKNNIGLKFAFRSTDTNEIKQTLEFFGLDSEDENNQKRLRDLENGQCLMQDLYGRVGVVQIHPVFVELLHAFDTRPPIKSEVDLE
;
A
#
# COMPACT_ATOMS: atom_id res chain seq x y z
N MET A 1 -10.24 17.27 11.02
CA MET A 1 -11.56 16.93 10.44
C MET A 1 -11.25 16.17 9.16
N ALA A 2 -11.49 14.86 9.16
CA ALA A 2 -11.11 13.99 8.05
C ALA A 2 -11.82 14.42 6.74
N SER A 3 -11.13 14.35 5.63
CA SER A 3 -11.65 14.70 4.31
C SER A 3 -11.26 13.61 3.31
N VAL A 4 -12.04 13.45 2.27
CA VAL A 4 -11.77 12.54 1.16
C VAL A 4 -11.71 13.38 -0.10
N GLU A 5 -10.66 13.20 -0.91
CA GLU A 5 -10.55 13.80 -2.22
C GLU A 5 -10.74 12.76 -3.32
N LEU A 6 -11.64 13.01 -4.23
CA LEU A 6 -11.90 12.18 -5.40
C LEU A 6 -12.03 13.06 -6.64
N ALA A 7 -11.27 12.76 -7.67
CA ALA A 7 -11.28 13.48 -8.95
C ALA A 7 -11.19 15.02 -8.78
N GLY A 8 -10.28 15.49 -7.90
CA GLY A 8 -10.04 16.91 -7.65
C GLY A 8 -11.14 17.62 -6.84
N ARG A 9 -12.02 16.89 -6.16
CA ARG A 9 -13.05 17.45 -5.27
C ARG A 9 -12.79 17.03 -3.83
N HIS A 10 -12.67 18.02 -2.94
CA HIS A 10 -12.58 17.82 -1.49
C HIS A 10 -13.96 17.60 -0.86
N TRP A 11 -14.08 16.52 -0.08
CA TRP A 11 -15.30 16.17 0.62
C TRP A 11 -15.07 16.17 2.14
N LYS A 12 -15.90 16.84 2.90
CA LYS A 12 -15.86 16.81 4.37
C LYS A 12 -16.69 15.64 4.91
N ILE A 13 -16.37 15.14 6.10
CA ILE A 13 -17.04 13.98 6.75
C ILE A 13 -18.57 14.03 6.71
N GLY A 14 -19.17 15.23 6.82
CA GLY A 14 -20.64 15.39 6.68
C GLY A 14 -21.20 14.96 5.32
N THR A 15 -20.34 14.80 4.31
CA THR A 15 -20.71 14.45 2.93
C THR A 15 -20.56 12.94 2.67
N ILE A 16 -19.97 12.17 3.60
CA ILE A 16 -19.80 10.71 3.48
C ILE A 16 -21.16 10.01 3.31
N ARG A 17 -22.21 10.55 3.91
CA ARG A 17 -23.59 10.05 3.72
C ARG A 17 -24.04 10.16 2.25
N ALA A 18 -23.54 11.14 1.51
CA ALA A 18 -23.79 11.28 0.07
C ALA A 18 -22.95 10.29 -0.76
N LEU A 19 -21.74 9.94 -0.30
CA LEU A 19 -20.88 8.94 -0.93
C LEU A 19 -21.49 7.53 -0.90
N LEU A 20 -22.25 7.19 0.13
CA LEU A 20 -22.96 5.90 0.24
C LEU A 20 -24.14 5.78 -0.75
N TYR A 21 -24.67 6.91 -1.26
CA TYR A 21 -25.80 6.95 -2.19
C TYR A 21 -25.40 7.20 -3.66
N HIS A 22 -24.22 7.75 -3.90
CA HIS A 22 -23.72 7.94 -5.26
C HIS A 22 -22.79 6.79 -5.63
N LYS A 23 -23.17 6.06 -6.66
CA LYS A 23 -22.27 5.13 -7.34
C LYS A 23 -21.00 5.90 -7.69
N PHE A 24 -19.85 5.51 -7.16
CA PHE A 24 -18.58 6.02 -7.63
C PHE A 24 -18.48 5.67 -9.12
N CYS A 25 -18.55 6.66 -9.98
CA CYS A 25 -18.31 6.46 -11.40
C CYS A 25 -16.80 6.46 -11.62
N LEU A 26 -16.23 5.29 -11.88
CA LEU A 26 -14.84 5.14 -12.29
C LEU A 26 -14.76 5.18 -13.82
N ASP A 27 -15.11 6.33 -14.36
CA ASP A 27 -15.10 6.53 -15.83
C ASP A 27 -13.69 6.82 -16.36
N ASN A 28 -12.71 7.02 -15.47
CA ASN A 28 -11.34 7.32 -15.84
C ASN A 28 -10.46 6.06 -15.75
N GLN A 29 -9.41 6.01 -16.58
CA GLN A 29 -8.41 4.94 -16.54
C GLN A 29 -7.59 4.95 -15.24
N LEU A 30 -7.38 6.14 -14.64
CA LEU A 30 -6.72 6.33 -13.37
C LEU A 30 -7.66 7.09 -12.43
N ASN A 31 -7.90 6.51 -11.26
CA ASN A 31 -8.70 7.12 -10.20
C ASN A 31 -7.87 7.12 -8.91
N ILE A 32 -7.74 8.27 -8.28
CA ILE A 32 -6.99 8.45 -7.03
C ILE A 32 -8.00 8.81 -5.94
N ILE A 33 -8.02 8.01 -4.88
CA ILE A 33 -8.81 8.27 -3.67
C ILE A 33 -7.82 8.64 -2.57
N GLN A 34 -7.79 9.90 -2.21
CA GLN A 34 -6.95 10.37 -1.11
C GLN A 34 -7.78 10.54 0.15
N VAL A 35 -7.31 9.99 1.26
CA VAL A 35 -7.92 10.14 2.58
C VAL A 35 -6.90 10.78 3.50
N ALA A 36 -7.29 11.88 4.14
CA ALA A 36 -6.45 12.60 5.07
C ALA A 36 -7.04 12.57 6.49
N ASP A 37 -6.19 12.79 7.48
CA ASP A 37 -6.56 12.96 8.89
C ASP A 37 -7.32 11.76 9.49
N LEU A 38 -7.01 10.54 9.06
CA LEU A 38 -7.52 9.34 9.72
C LEU A 38 -6.86 9.18 11.09
N VAL A 39 -7.68 8.93 12.11
CA VAL A 39 -7.23 8.52 13.43
C VAL A 39 -7.59 7.05 13.57
N LEU A 40 -6.56 6.19 13.54
CA LEU A 40 -6.74 4.75 13.61
C LEU A 40 -6.52 4.25 15.05
N PRO A 41 -7.26 3.24 15.49
CA PRO A 41 -7.04 2.62 16.79
C PRO A 41 -5.70 1.89 16.81
N ASP A 42 -5.12 1.77 18.00
CA ASP A 42 -3.95 0.91 18.20
C ASP A 42 -4.29 -0.56 17.96
N LYS A 43 -3.28 -1.36 17.59
CA LYS A 43 -3.46 -2.79 17.22
C LYS A 43 -4.15 -3.63 18.31
N ASP A 44 -3.94 -3.27 19.58
CA ASP A 44 -4.44 -4.00 20.73
C ASP A 44 -5.77 -3.45 21.29
N THR A 45 -6.30 -2.38 20.69
CA THR A 45 -7.56 -1.77 21.10
C THR A 45 -8.74 -2.61 20.64
N THR A 46 -9.65 -2.94 21.56
CA THR A 46 -10.88 -3.67 21.21
C THR A 46 -11.92 -2.73 20.59
N PHE A 47 -12.83 -3.27 19.77
CA PHE A 47 -13.83 -2.47 19.06
C PHE A 47 -14.71 -1.62 20.00
N GLU A 48 -14.97 -2.13 21.22
CA GLU A 48 -15.76 -1.43 22.24
C GLU A 48 -15.03 -0.20 22.82
N GLU A 49 -13.70 -0.16 22.69
CA GLU A 49 -12.86 0.92 23.22
C GLU A 49 -12.60 2.02 22.18
N TYR A 50 -13.04 1.84 20.93
CA TYR A 50 -12.81 2.82 19.87
C TYR A 50 -13.49 4.14 20.19
N THR A 51 -12.75 5.22 20.08
CA THR A 51 -13.30 6.57 20.11
C THR A 51 -14.21 6.82 18.91
N THR A 52 -15.08 7.81 19.00
CA THR A 52 -15.95 8.19 17.88
C THR A 52 -15.17 8.54 16.61
N ILE A 53 -13.98 9.14 16.75
CA ILE A 53 -13.13 9.52 15.60
C ILE A 53 -12.53 8.27 14.96
N GLU A 54 -12.07 7.31 15.75
CA GLU A 54 -11.54 6.04 15.27
C GLU A 54 -12.63 5.22 14.55
N LEU A 55 -13.83 5.14 15.12
CA LEU A 55 -14.98 4.50 14.48
C LEU A 55 -15.31 5.12 13.12
N LEU A 56 -15.26 6.44 13.01
CA LEU A 56 -15.48 7.15 11.75
C LEU A 56 -14.36 6.83 10.75
N SER A 57 -13.11 6.83 11.20
CA SER A 57 -11.95 6.53 10.36
C SER A 57 -12.01 5.11 9.81
N VAL A 58 -12.29 4.13 10.66
CA VAL A 58 -12.47 2.73 10.27
C VAL A 58 -13.65 2.57 9.30
N SER A 59 -14.75 3.28 9.54
CA SER A 59 -15.91 3.25 8.63
C SER A 59 -15.58 3.77 7.23
N ILE A 60 -14.76 4.82 7.14
CA ILE A 60 -14.27 5.35 5.85
C ILE A 60 -13.44 4.29 5.13
N LEU A 61 -12.51 3.64 5.82
CA LEU A 61 -11.68 2.57 5.24
C LEU A 61 -12.53 1.39 4.74
N ILE A 62 -13.58 1.01 5.47
CA ILE A 62 -14.51 -0.05 5.04
C ILE A 62 -15.23 0.34 3.75
N VAL A 63 -15.70 1.58 3.65
CA VAL A 63 -16.37 2.07 2.43
C VAL A 63 -15.43 2.04 1.23
N ILE A 64 -14.20 2.55 1.38
CA ILE A 64 -13.19 2.54 0.32
C ILE A 64 -12.87 1.11 -0.13
N SER A 65 -12.74 0.20 0.82
CA SER A 65 -12.44 -1.20 0.53
C SER A 65 -13.57 -1.92 -0.18
N THR A 66 -14.81 -1.62 0.20
CA THR A 66 -16.00 -2.15 -0.49
C THR A 66 -16.03 -1.65 -1.93
N PHE A 67 -15.71 -0.38 -2.12
CA PHE A 67 -15.58 0.22 -3.43
C PHE A 67 -14.46 -0.43 -4.28
N ALA A 68 -13.28 -0.68 -3.68
CA ALA A 68 -12.20 -1.39 -4.35
C ALA A 68 -12.61 -2.82 -4.74
N LEU A 69 -13.39 -3.51 -3.90
CA LEU A 69 -13.95 -4.82 -4.23
C LEU A 69 -14.94 -4.74 -5.40
N ASP A 70 -15.84 -3.77 -5.41
CA ASP A 70 -16.80 -3.57 -6.50
C ASP A 70 -16.07 -3.25 -7.81
N PHE A 71 -15.00 -2.44 -7.75
CA PHE A 71 -14.14 -2.18 -8.89
C PHE A 71 -13.47 -3.45 -9.41
N ILE A 72 -12.91 -4.29 -8.55
CA ILE A 72 -12.31 -5.56 -8.93
C ILE A 72 -13.36 -6.48 -9.60
N HIS A 73 -14.59 -6.53 -9.06
CA HIS A 73 -15.67 -7.35 -9.58
C HIS A 73 -16.36 -6.78 -10.84
N SER A 74 -15.97 -5.61 -11.31
CA SER A 74 -16.48 -5.04 -12.57
C SER A 74 -16.07 -5.90 -13.78
N ASP A 75 -16.00 -5.35 -14.96
CA ASP A 75 -15.70 -6.09 -16.19
C ASP A 75 -14.41 -6.92 -16.09
N ARG A 76 -14.54 -8.25 -16.11
CA ARG A 76 -13.41 -9.19 -16.04
C ARG A 76 -12.53 -9.19 -17.28
N SER A 77 -13.01 -8.68 -18.41
CA SER A 77 -12.22 -8.59 -19.65
C SER A 77 -11.10 -7.54 -19.57
N ILE A 78 -11.23 -6.58 -18.64
CA ILE A 78 -10.28 -5.49 -18.43
C ILE A 78 -9.35 -5.85 -17.27
N PHE A 79 -8.03 -5.77 -17.50
CA PHE A 79 -7.07 -5.87 -16.41
C PHE A 79 -7.12 -4.61 -15.54
N LYS A 80 -7.24 -4.80 -14.22
CA LYS A 80 -7.37 -3.73 -13.24
C LYS A 80 -6.25 -3.80 -12.21
N ILE A 81 -5.88 -2.64 -11.67
CA ILE A 81 -4.92 -2.54 -10.57
C ILE A 81 -5.57 -1.75 -9.44
N VAL A 82 -5.47 -2.27 -8.23
CA VAL A 82 -5.76 -1.56 -7.00
C VAL A 82 -4.45 -1.42 -6.24
N ASP A 83 -4.02 -0.17 -6.05
CA ASP A 83 -2.83 0.17 -5.31
C ASP A 83 -3.23 0.79 -3.97
N LEU A 84 -2.77 0.19 -2.88
CA LEU A 84 -3.01 0.63 -1.52
C LEU A 84 -1.70 1.18 -0.96
N ASP A 85 -1.50 2.47 -1.17
CA ASP A 85 -0.39 3.21 -0.55
C ASP A 85 -0.67 3.39 0.94
N GLU A 86 0.37 3.30 1.76
CA GLU A 86 0.28 3.26 3.23
C GLU A 86 -0.67 2.14 3.73
N ALA A 87 -0.50 0.95 3.16
CA ALA A 87 -1.37 -0.20 3.42
C ALA A 87 -1.44 -0.59 4.91
N TRP A 88 -0.46 -0.20 5.74
CA TRP A 88 -0.47 -0.41 7.18
C TRP A 88 -1.71 0.17 7.85
N ALA A 89 -2.16 1.34 7.39
CA ALA A 89 -3.35 2.01 7.91
C ALA A 89 -4.60 1.13 7.78
N PHE A 90 -4.61 0.31 6.74
CA PHE A 90 -5.69 -0.60 6.43
C PHE A 90 -5.51 -1.96 7.11
N LEU A 91 -4.29 -2.49 7.10
CA LEU A 91 -3.98 -3.83 7.60
C LEU A 91 -3.99 -3.94 9.13
N ASN A 92 -3.81 -2.83 9.83
CA ASN A 92 -3.80 -2.80 11.29
C ASN A 92 -5.20 -2.88 11.93
N VAL A 93 -6.26 -2.70 11.14
CA VAL A 93 -7.65 -2.83 11.62
C VAL A 93 -8.16 -4.24 11.29
N ALA A 94 -8.84 -4.90 12.22
CA ALA A 94 -9.33 -6.28 12.04
C ALA A 94 -10.22 -6.43 10.79
N GLN A 95 -11.05 -5.45 10.51
CA GLN A 95 -11.89 -5.38 9.32
C GLN A 95 -11.06 -5.23 8.05
N GLY A 96 -9.98 -4.46 8.11
CA GLY A 96 -9.06 -4.21 6.98
C GLY A 96 -8.31 -5.48 6.57
N GLU A 97 -7.85 -6.29 7.52
CA GLU A 97 -7.25 -7.58 7.22
C GLU A 97 -8.23 -8.51 6.47
N THR A 98 -9.45 -8.60 6.95
CA THR A 98 -10.49 -9.41 6.30
C THR A 98 -10.76 -8.93 4.87
N LEU A 99 -10.83 -7.63 4.66
CA LEU A 99 -11.05 -7.02 3.35
C LEU A 99 -9.84 -7.19 2.42
N SER A 100 -8.62 -7.05 2.93
CA SER A 100 -7.39 -7.30 2.17
C SER A 100 -7.34 -8.73 1.64
N ASN A 101 -7.68 -9.71 2.47
CA ASN A 101 -7.78 -11.09 2.05
C ASN A 101 -8.85 -11.29 0.96
N LYS A 102 -9.99 -10.60 1.04
CA LYS A 102 -11.03 -10.62 0.01
C LYS A 102 -10.53 -9.99 -1.30
N LEU A 103 -9.86 -8.85 -1.24
CA LEU A 103 -9.28 -8.15 -2.39
C LEU A 103 -8.29 -9.06 -3.14
N VAL A 104 -7.36 -9.68 -2.43
CA VAL A 104 -6.35 -10.56 -3.04
C VAL A 104 -6.99 -11.79 -3.70
N ARG A 105 -7.97 -12.41 -3.03
CA ARG A 105 -8.70 -13.57 -3.59
C ARG A 105 -9.54 -13.18 -4.81
N ALA A 106 -10.24 -12.05 -4.72
CA ALA A 106 -11.03 -11.53 -5.83
C ALA A 106 -10.14 -11.16 -7.02
N GLY A 107 -8.99 -10.54 -6.79
CA GLY A 107 -8.05 -10.15 -7.82
C GLY A 107 -7.66 -11.30 -8.73
N ARG A 108 -7.31 -12.46 -8.17
CA ARG A 108 -6.99 -13.67 -8.94
C ARG A 108 -8.14 -14.13 -9.86
N ALA A 109 -9.37 -14.06 -9.36
CA ALA A 109 -10.54 -14.53 -10.10
C ALA A 109 -11.01 -13.53 -11.16
N MET A 110 -10.74 -12.23 -10.96
CA MET A 110 -11.36 -11.13 -11.68
C MET A 110 -10.37 -10.35 -12.57
N ASN A 111 -9.22 -10.94 -12.91
CA ASN A 111 -8.20 -10.30 -13.74
C ASN A 111 -7.77 -8.94 -13.16
N ALA A 112 -7.37 -8.94 -11.88
CA ALA A 112 -6.93 -7.74 -11.20
C ALA A 112 -5.68 -7.99 -10.36
N GLY A 113 -4.76 -7.02 -10.33
CA GLY A 113 -3.63 -6.95 -9.42
C GLY A 113 -3.98 -6.11 -8.20
N VAL A 114 -3.52 -6.53 -7.02
CA VAL A 114 -3.60 -5.73 -5.79
C VAL A 114 -2.20 -5.53 -5.27
N TYR A 115 -1.81 -4.29 -5.06
CA TYR A 115 -0.51 -3.89 -4.51
C TYR A 115 -0.71 -3.33 -3.11
N PHE A 116 0.14 -3.77 -2.19
CA PHE A 116 0.25 -3.22 -0.85
C PHE A 116 1.60 -2.55 -0.72
N VAL A 117 1.60 -1.24 -0.54
CA VAL A 117 2.81 -0.46 -0.28
C VAL A 117 2.81 -0.11 1.20
N THR A 118 3.88 -0.48 1.90
CA THR A 118 4.01 -0.25 3.34
C THR A 118 5.45 0.03 3.71
N GLN A 119 5.66 0.69 4.82
CA GLN A 119 6.97 1.01 5.35
C GLN A 119 7.56 -0.12 6.21
N SER A 120 6.73 -1.07 6.66
CA SER A 120 7.16 -2.21 7.45
C SER A 120 6.66 -3.53 6.88
N SER A 121 7.56 -4.51 6.80
CA SER A 121 7.22 -5.87 6.42
C SER A 121 6.33 -6.57 7.45
N GLY A 122 6.38 -6.12 8.71
CA GLY A 122 5.52 -6.62 9.79
C GLY A 122 4.03 -6.45 9.52
N ASP A 123 3.63 -5.42 8.78
CA ASP A 123 2.22 -5.17 8.46
C ASP A 123 1.62 -6.22 7.53
N VAL A 124 2.41 -6.77 6.63
CA VAL A 124 1.99 -7.78 5.62
C VAL A 124 2.42 -9.21 5.98
N SER A 125 3.08 -9.39 7.12
CA SER A 125 3.67 -10.68 7.53
C SER A 125 2.64 -11.69 8.06
N LYS A 126 1.39 -11.30 8.32
CA LYS A 126 0.33 -12.20 8.77
C LYS A 126 0.16 -13.36 7.78
N GLU A 127 0.12 -14.59 8.26
CA GLU A 127 0.09 -15.80 7.42
C GLU A 127 -1.03 -15.80 6.37
N SER A 128 -2.19 -15.30 6.76
CA SER A 128 -3.37 -15.23 5.89
C SER A 128 -3.12 -14.38 4.63
N LEU A 129 -2.34 -13.32 4.74
CA LEU A 129 -1.99 -12.41 3.66
C LEU A 129 -0.71 -12.87 2.96
N LYS A 130 0.34 -13.20 3.74
CA LYS A 130 1.66 -13.64 3.26
C LYS A 130 1.56 -14.77 2.23
N ASN A 131 0.71 -15.76 2.49
CA ASN A 131 0.52 -16.92 1.61
C ASN A 131 -0.21 -16.60 0.30
N ASN A 132 -0.82 -15.42 0.21
CA ASN A 132 -1.55 -14.98 -0.97
C ASN A 132 -0.78 -13.95 -1.81
N ILE A 133 0.32 -13.40 -1.29
CA ILE A 133 1.19 -12.46 -2.02
C ILE A 133 2.15 -13.27 -2.90
N GLY A 134 2.03 -13.10 -4.22
CA GLY A 134 2.85 -13.82 -5.19
C GLY A 134 4.17 -13.12 -5.52
N LEU A 135 4.17 -11.80 -5.58
CA LEU A 135 5.34 -10.97 -5.84
C LEU A 135 5.68 -10.15 -4.61
N LYS A 136 6.96 -10.09 -4.24
CA LYS A 136 7.42 -9.28 -3.12
C LYS A 136 8.59 -8.42 -3.56
N PHE A 137 8.60 -7.18 -3.10
CA PHE A 137 9.68 -6.22 -3.33
C PHE A 137 10.05 -5.60 -1.99
N ALA A 138 11.32 -5.64 -1.63
CA ALA A 138 11.83 -4.96 -0.45
C ALA A 138 12.99 -4.06 -0.82
N PHE A 139 12.89 -2.81 -0.42
CA PHE A 139 13.93 -1.82 -0.63
C PHE A 139 14.89 -1.77 0.57
N ARG A 140 15.94 -0.99 0.44
CA ARG A 140 16.97 -0.88 1.46
C ARG A 140 16.40 -0.51 2.84
N SER A 141 16.78 -1.24 3.86
CA SER A 141 16.57 -0.89 5.25
C SER A 141 17.89 -0.90 6.02
N THR A 142 18.00 -0.05 7.04
CA THR A 142 19.15 0.02 7.95
C THR A 142 18.79 -0.49 9.35
N ASP A 143 17.51 -0.61 9.66
CA ASP A 143 17.04 -1.15 10.94
C ASP A 143 17.19 -2.67 10.96
N THR A 144 17.86 -3.19 11.99
CA THR A 144 18.17 -4.63 12.10
C THR A 144 16.92 -5.47 12.29
N ASN A 145 15.91 -4.98 13.02
CA ASN A 145 14.68 -5.74 13.26
C ASN A 145 13.84 -5.80 11.97
N GLU A 146 13.73 -4.68 11.26
CA GLU A 146 13.03 -4.63 9.98
C GLU A 146 13.72 -5.52 8.92
N ILE A 147 15.06 -5.53 8.89
CA ILE A 147 15.82 -6.44 8.02
C ILE A 147 15.47 -7.91 8.31
N LYS A 148 15.49 -8.30 9.59
CA LYS A 148 15.16 -9.69 9.98
C LYS A 148 13.73 -10.06 9.62
N GLN A 149 12.76 -9.21 9.94
CA GLN A 149 11.35 -9.44 9.59
C GLN A 149 11.14 -9.52 8.07
N THR A 150 11.82 -8.68 7.31
CA THR A 150 11.77 -8.71 5.85
C THR A 150 12.33 -10.03 5.32
N LEU A 151 13.48 -10.48 5.79
CA LEU A 151 14.05 -11.77 5.37
C LEU A 151 13.11 -12.94 5.69
N GLU A 152 12.52 -12.97 6.87
CA GLU A 152 11.51 -13.98 7.25
C GLU A 152 10.27 -13.92 6.35
N PHE A 153 9.82 -12.71 6.00
CA PHE A 153 8.72 -12.52 5.06
C PHE A 153 9.04 -13.07 3.68
N PHE A 154 10.31 -13.01 3.25
CA PHE A 154 10.80 -13.61 2.01
C PHE A 154 11.09 -15.10 2.14
N GLY A 155 11.03 -15.66 3.34
CA GLY A 155 11.38 -17.07 3.60
C GLY A 155 12.88 -17.35 3.57
N LEU A 156 13.70 -16.33 3.83
CA LEU A 156 15.15 -16.41 3.93
C LEU A 156 15.57 -16.54 5.40
N ASP A 157 16.76 -17.09 5.63
CA ASP A 157 17.36 -17.12 6.96
C ASP A 157 17.69 -15.70 7.41
N SER A 158 16.99 -15.24 8.46
CA SER A 158 17.13 -13.90 9.02
C SER A 158 18.39 -13.72 9.85
N GLU A 159 19.02 -14.80 10.30
CA GLU A 159 20.27 -14.76 11.08
C GLU A 159 21.52 -14.83 10.19
N ASP A 160 21.38 -15.16 8.90
CA ASP A 160 22.50 -15.15 7.95
C ASP A 160 22.95 -13.71 7.65
N GLU A 161 24.17 -13.39 8.08
CA GLU A 161 24.78 -12.06 7.87
C GLU A 161 24.85 -11.66 6.38
N ASN A 162 25.01 -12.62 5.46
CA ASN A 162 25.05 -12.32 4.03
C ASN A 162 23.67 -11.86 3.53
N ASN A 163 22.59 -12.48 4.01
CA ASN A 163 21.23 -12.06 3.68
C ASN A 163 20.94 -10.67 4.23
N GLN A 164 21.30 -10.41 5.51
CA GLN A 164 21.15 -9.09 6.12
C GLN A 164 21.95 -8.02 5.38
N LYS A 165 23.21 -8.34 5.01
CA LYS A 165 24.06 -7.42 4.25
C LYS A 165 23.47 -7.09 2.89
N ARG A 166 22.94 -8.09 2.16
CA ARG A 166 22.31 -7.84 0.86
C ARG A 166 21.19 -6.81 0.94
N LEU A 167 20.33 -6.88 1.94
CA LEU A 167 19.23 -5.92 2.10
C LEU A 167 19.71 -4.55 2.56
N ARG A 168 20.75 -4.51 3.40
CA ARG A 168 21.35 -3.25 3.90
C ARG A 168 22.11 -2.48 2.83
N ASP A 169 22.79 -3.18 1.94
CA ASP A 169 23.69 -2.61 0.94
C ASP A 169 23.00 -2.33 -0.41
N LEU A 170 21.67 -2.49 -0.50
CA LEU A 170 20.93 -2.13 -1.71
C LEU A 170 21.16 -0.65 -2.07
N GLU A 171 21.45 -0.39 -3.34
CA GLU A 171 21.60 0.95 -3.88
C GLU A 171 20.25 1.55 -4.32
N ASN A 172 20.26 2.82 -4.68
CA ASN A 172 19.07 3.48 -5.22
C ASN A 172 18.59 2.78 -6.49
N GLY A 173 17.30 2.48 -6.52
CA GLY A 173 16.67 1.72 -7.61
C GLY A 173 16.86 0.20 -7.52
N GLN A 174 17.59 -0.30 -6.52
CA GLN A 174 17.69 -1.74 -6.26
C GLN A 174 16.65 -2.17 -5.23
N CYS A 175 16.16 -3.40 -5.42
CA CYS A 175 15.33 -4.07 -4.43
C CYS A 175 15.63 -5.56 -4.39
N LEU A 176 15.35 -6.17 -3.25
CA LEU A 176 15.21 -7.62 -3.14
C LEU A 176 13.83 -7.98 -3.66
N MET A 177 13.76 -8.88 -4.63
CA MET A 177 12.51 -9.32 -5.26
C MET A 177 12.32 -10.81 -5.08
N GLN A 178 11.10 -11.24 -4.74
CA GLN A 178 10.66 -12.63 -4.84
C GLN A 178 9.64 -12.75 -5.97
N ASP A 179 9.90 -13.69 -6.89
CA ASP A 179 9.00 -13.97 -8.01
C ASP A 179 7.91 -14.99 -7.64
N LEU A 180 6.99 -15.23 -8.60
CA LEU A 180 5.88 -16.18 -8.44
C LEU A 180 6.31 -17.64 -8.20
N TYR A 181 7.56 -17.97 -8.47
CA TYR A 181 8.14 -19.30 -8.26
C TYR A 181 8.91 -19.40 -6.93
N GLY A 182 8.89 -18.34 -6.12
CA GLY A 182 9.60 -18.28 -4.84
C GLY A 182 11.12 -18.00 -4.97
N ARG A 183 11.61 -17.68 -6.18
CA ARG A 183 13.03 -17.34 -6.37
C ARG A 183 13.28 -15.92 -5.87
N VAL A 184 14.33 -15.74 -5.09
CA VAL A 184 14.70 -14.46 -4.50
C VAL A 184 16.01 -13.97 -5.09
N GLY A 185 16.06 -12.70 -5.49
CA GLY A 185 17.25 -12.05 -6.03
C GLY A 185 17.20 -10.54 -5.94
N VAL A 186 18.36 -9.91 -6.06
CA VAL A 186 18.45 -8.45 -6.17
C VAL A 186 18.19 -8.07 -7.63
N VAL A 187 17.29 -7.12 -7.84
CA VAL A 187 16.98 -6.57 -9.15
C VAL A 187 17.19 -5.06 -9.16
N GLN A 188 17.59 -4.54 -10.30
CA GLN A 188 17.69 -3.12 -10.57
C GLN A 188 16.44 -2.67 -11.32
N ILE A 189 15.73 -1.70 -10.75
CA ILE A 189 14.59 -1.05 -11.40
C ILE A 189 15.11 0.13 -12.19
N HIS A 190 14.82 0.15 -13.47
CA HIS A 190 15.15 1.28 -14.35
C HIS A 190 13.86 1.97 -14.82
N PRO A 191 13.73 3.29 -14.61
CA PRO A 191 12.66 4.04 -15.27
C PRO A 191 12.91 4.00 -16.78
N VAL A 192 11.90 3.56 -17.52
CA VAL A 192 12.01 3.41 -18.99
C VAL A 192 12.18 4.77 -19.67
N PHE A 193 11.58 5.81 -19.10
CA PHE A 193 11.57 7.17 -19.63
C PHE A 193 12.19 8.14 -18.62
N VAL A 194 13.04 9.03 -19.11
CA VAL A 194 13.70 10.06 -18.29
C VAL A 194 12.66 11.01 -17.67
N GLU A 195 11.57 11.26 -18.35
CA GLU A 195 10.46 12.08 -17.89
C GLU A 195 9.82 11.50 -16.62
N LEU A 196 9.71 10.16 -16.51
CA LEU A 196 9.22 9.50 -15.30
C LEU A 196 10.22 9.68 -14.16
N LEU A 197 11.53 9.57 -14.44
CA LEU A 197 12.55 9.79 -13.42
C LEU A 197 12.45 11.21 -12.83
N HIS A 198 12.26 12.22 -13.68
CA HIS A 198 12.08 13.60 -13.24
C HIS A 198 10.75 13.83 -12.51
N ALA A 199 9.66 13.22 -12.99
CA ALA A 199 8.34 13.37 -12.38
C ALA A 199 8.26 12.80 -10.96
N PHE A 200 9.04 11.74 -10.68
CA PHE A 200 9.09 11.08 -9.36
C PHE A 200 10.30 11.49 -8.51
N ASP A 201 11.08 12.47 -8.97
CA ASP A 201 12.21 13.00 -8.18
C ASP A 201 11.69 13.92 -7.07
N THR A 202 11.69 13.41 -5.85
CA THR A 202 11.26 14.14 -4.65
C THR A 202 12.42 14.84 -3.92
N ARG A 203 13.61 14.82 -4.49
CA ARG A 203 14.76 15.50 -3.89
C ARG A 203 14.52 17.03 -3.87
N PRO A 204 14.88 17.71 -2.77
CA PRO A 204 14.76 19.16 -2.73
C PRO A 204 15.59 19.78 -3.87
N PRO A 205 15.09 20.82 -4.53
CA PRO A 205 15.84 21.50 -5.58
C PRO A 205 17.18 21.99 -5.03
N ILE A 206 18.26 21.66 -5.75
CA ILE A 206 19.59 22.19 -5.43
C ILE A 206 19.48 23.70 -5.68
N LYS A 207 19.56 24.51 -4.61
CA LYS A 207 19.71 25.96 -4.77
C LYS A 207 21.00 26.19 -5.56
N SER A 208 20.87 26.69 -6.79
CA SER A 208 22.04 27.18 -7.53
C SER A 208 22.60 28.38 -6.78
N GLU A 209 23.91 28.46 -6.65
CA GLU A 209 24.62 29.58 -6.01
C GLU A 209 24.32 30.95 -6.65
N VAL A 210 23.51 31.01 -7.68
CA VAL A 210 23.16 32.23 -8.43
C VAL A 210 22.06 33.07 -7.77
N ASP A 211 21.39 32.55 -6.74
CA ASP A 211 20.31 33.29 -6.03
C ASP A 211 20.81 34.02 -4.79
N LEU A 212 22.11 34.32 -4.68
CA LEU A 212 22.76 35.03 -3.57
C LEU A 212 23.42 36.36 -3.99
N GLU A 213 22.93 37.04 -5.02
CA GLU A 213 23.31 38.43 -5.32
C GLU A 213 22.14 39.41 -5.16
#